data_f3312968900db5841736533425498137
#
_entry.id   f3312968900db5841736533425498137
#
_cell.length_a   1.000
_cell.length_b   1.000
_cell.length_c   1.000
_cell.angle_alpha   90.00
_cell.angle_beta   90.00
_cell.angle_gamma   90.00
#
_symmetry.space_group_name_H-M   'P 1'
#
loop_
_entity.id
_entity.type
_entity.pdbx_description
1 polymer ?
#
loop_
_entity_poly.entity_id
_entity_poly.type
_entity_poly.pdbx_seq_one_letter_code
_entity_poly.pdbx_strand_id
1 'polypeptide(L)'
;MKFSTVNIARAALLATQAQGAIVWDGRFNDMTTSSDLDKWSWSNQVGAYQYYIHGSGATTDYVNLSEDFKNPADTGSKQGAKISLTSTSFWNGQTMRRTELIPQTKEAIGSGKKYYHFSLKRSDTNAPSLSKEHQIAFFESHFVELKSGWQSGASGTEDPLLRWVVGGTTQWNVTWEADVWHNVAYEIDFDGGSVGFWHSTGSDALKQIVAPVKASASSNGADWHVGVLELPRDGYPDETEDFYFSGVYIEDGEITTAVGSGSSDSGSAAPASSAAPAATSAPAATSAPAATSAPAAAATSSAAPVASEPASSAPAATPVSSAAPVVSEEPSAPAATTPAAATTSSAPAASASAKPACRRRRRRSTKQQRQ
;
A
#
# COMPACT_ATOMS: atom_id res chain seq x y z
N MET A 1 38.09 46.11 42.30
CA MET A 1 36.81 45.55 41.96
C MET A 1 37.05 44.39 41.01
N LYS A 2 36.74 43.16 41.45
CA LYS A 2 36.93 41.95 40.63
C LYS A 2 35.54 41.55 40.11
N PHE A 3 35.33 41.64 38.79
CA PHE A 3 34.12 41.15 38.15
C PHE A 3 34.27 39.65 37.86
N SER A 4 33.40 38.86 38.48
CA SER A 4 33.31 37.40 38.28
C SER A 4 32.35 37.16 37.10
N THR A 5 32.86 36.66 35.98
CA THR A 5 32.06 36.23 34.83
C THR A 5 31.48 34.86 35.11
N VAL A 6 30.17 34.78 35.27
CA VAL A 6 29.41 33.51 35.36
C VAL A 6 29.14 33.01 33.95
N ASN A 7 29.83 31.91 33.59
CA ASN A 7 29.57 31.18 32.36
C ASN A 7 28.30 30.30 32.55
N ILE A 8 27.18 30.69 31.94
CA ILE A 8 25.98 29.87 31.86
C ILE A 8 26.17 28.91 30.69
N ALA A 9 26.53 27.65 30.97
CA ALA A 9 26.51 26.58 30.00
C ALA A 9 25.04 26.24 29.67
N ARG A 10 24.59 26.58 28.47
CA ARG A 10 23.33 26.08 27.93
C ARG A 10 23.53 24.62 27.54
N ALA A 11 22.97 23.70 28.33
CA ALA A 11 22.77 22.32 27.91
C ALA A 11 21.69 22.29 26.86
N ALA A 12 22.08 22.03 25.61
CA ALA A 12 21.12 21.68 24.57
C ALA A 12 20.62 20.25 24.85
N LEU A 13 19.36 20.11 25.28
CA LEU A 13 18.68 18.82 25.27
C LEU A 13 18.49 18.44 23.79
N LEU A 14 19.28 17.49 23.32
CA LEU A 14 19.00 16.76 22.10
C LEU A 14 17.82 15.82 22.42
N ALA A 15 16.63 16.21 22.03
CA ALA A 15 15.50 15.30 21.99
C ALA A 15 15.82 14.23 20.93
N THR A 16 16.20 13.03 21.34
CA THR A 16 16.21 11.87 20.47
C THR A 16 14.74 11.61 20.08
N GLN A 17 14.41 11.84 18.85
CA GLN A 17 13.13 11.42 18.29
C GLN A 17 13.10 9.88 18.41
N ALA A 18 12.15 9.35 19.15
CA ALA A 18 11.88 7.93 19.12
C ALA A 18 11.39 7.59 17.72
N GLN A 19 12.18 6.80 16.98
CA GLN A 19 11.74 6.25 15.68
C GLN A 19 10.95 4.97 15.95
N GLY A 20 9.97 4.69 15.10
CA GLY A 20 9.24 3.43 15.12
C GLY A 20 10.18 2.25 14.87
N ALA A 21 9.85 1.11 15.43
CA ALA A 21 10.56 -0.15 15.18
C ALA A 21 9.94 -0.86 13.99
N ILE A 22 10.73 -1.25 13.00
CA ILE A 22 10.25 -2.11 11.92
C ILE A 22 9.89 -3.47 12.51
N VAL A 23 8.61 -3.83 12.41
CA VAL A 23 8.08 -5.14 12.83
C VAL A 23 7.99 -6.13 11.68
N TRP A 24 7.96 -5.63 10.44
CA TRP A 24 8.09 -6.44 9.24
C TRP A 24 8.78 -5.64 8.14
N ASP A 25 9.83 -6.22 7.56
CA ASP A 25 10.64 -5.62 6.51
C ASP A 25 10.35 -6.32 5.18
N GLY A 26 9.56 -5.67 4.35
CA GLY A 26 9.23 -6.10 2.98
C GLY A 26 10.09 -5.45 1.91
N ARG A 27 11.10 -4.64 2.29
CA ARG A 27 12.09 -4.15 1.34
C ARG A 27 12.82 -5.34 0.74
N PHE A 28 12.99 -5.39 -0.54
CA PHE A 28 13.52 -6.56 -1.26
C PHE A 28 15.03 -6.76 -1.07
N ASN A 29 15.56 -6.40 0.10
CA ASN A 29 16.99 -6.32 0.41
C ASN A 29 17.69 -7.67 0.47
N ASP A 30 16.95 -8.72 0.81
CA ASP A 30 17.46 -10.09 0.96
C ASP A 30 17.32 -10.93 -0.32
N MET A 31 16.71 -10.35 -1.36
CA MET A 31 16.52 -11.01 -2.64
C MET A 31 17.62 -10.62 -3.63
N THR A 32 18.10 -11.59 -4.41
CA THR A 32 19.03 -11.36 -5.53
C THR A 32 18.27 -11.16 -6.83
N THR A 33 17.18 -11.91 -7.01
CA THR A 33 16.27 -11.84 -8.16
C THR A 33 14.85 -12.03 -7.70
N SER A 34 13.87 -11.66 -8.53
CA SER A 34 12.46 -11.92 -8.24
C SER A 34 12.12 -13.42 -8.14
N SER A 35 12.90 -14.31 -8.78
CA SER A 35 12.73 -15.76 -8.65
C SER A 35 13.02 -16.28 -7.23
N ASP A 36 13.60 -15.47 -6.35
CA ASP A 36 13.71 -15.82 -4.94
C ASP A 36 12.34 -15.95 -4.25
N LEU A 37 11.28 -15.32 -4.81
CA LEU A 37 9.89 -15.49 -4.38
C LEU A 37 9.39 -16.94 -4.57
N ASP A 38 9.88 -17.66 -5.59
CA ASP A 38 9.49 -19.05 -5.87
C ASP A 38 9.95 -20.05 -4.79
N LYS A 39 10.84 -19.62 -3.89
CA LYS A 39 11.27 -20.42 -2.74
C LYS A 39 10.16 -20.61 -1.71
N TRP A 40 9.19 -19.68 -1.68
CA TRP A 40 8.04 -19.77 -0.80
C TRP A 40 7.02 -20.81 -1.29
N SER A 41 6.47 -21.58 -0.38
CA SER A 41 5.29 -22.41 -0.60
C SER A 41 4.55 -22.65 0.72
N TRP A 42 3.35 -23.19 0.68
CA TRP A 42 2.58 -23.53 1.89
C TRP A 42 3.31 -24.53 2.80
N SER A 43 4.19 -25.36 2.25
CA SER A 43 5.04 -26.29 3.01
C SER A 43 6.41 -25.72 3.38
N ASN A 44 6.80 -24.59 2.79
CA ASN A 44 8.09 -23.94 3.02
C ASN A 44 7.92 -22.42 3.11
N GLN A 45 7.54 -21.95 4.29
CA GLN A 45 7.22 -20.54 4.55
C GLN A 45 8.49 -19.76 4.84
N VAL A 46 9.15 -19.25 3.79
CA VAL A 46 10.43 -18.55 3.86
C VAL A 46 10.35 -17.17 3.19
N GLY A 47 11.23 -16.27 3.58
CA GLY A 47 11.30 -14.90 3.05
C GLY A 47 10.25 -13.98 3.64
N ALA A 48 10.24 -12.75 3.14
CA ALA A 48 9.35 -11.70 3.62
C ALA A 48 7.92 -11.81 3.07
N TYR A 49 7.71 -12.57 2.00
CA TYR A 49 6.44 -12.61 1.30
C TYR A 49 5.92 -14.03 1.07
N GLN A 50 4.60 -14.18 1.19
CA GLN A 50 3.85 -15.28 0.59
C GLN A 50 3.60 -14.89 -0.88
N TYR A 51 4.03 -15.75 -1.81
CA TYR A 51 3.90 -15.49 -3.23
C TYR A 51 3.06 -16.57 -3.90
N TYR A 52 1.76 -16.35 -3.97
CA TYR A 52 0.81 -17.29 -4.57
C TYR A 52 -0.28 -16.59 -5.43
N ILE A 53 -0.42 -15.26 -5.33
CA ILE A 53 -1.43 -14.51 -6.08
C ILE A 53 -0.77 -13.89 -7.32
N HIS A 54 -0.73 -14.67 -8.38
CA HIS A 54 -0.18 -14.29 -9.68
C HIS A 54 -0.72 -15.22 -10.77
N GLY A 55 -0.44 -14.90 -12.02
CA GLY A 55 -0.78 -15.74 -13.16
C GLY A 55 0.08 -17.01 -13.25
N SER A 56 -0.08 -17.75 -14.33
CA SER A 56 0.59 -19.05 -14.54
C SER A 56 1.97 -18.97 -15.22
N GLY A 57 2.46 -17.78 -15.56
CA GLY A 57 3.76 -17.54 -16.17
C GLY A 57 4.93 -17.61 -15.17
N ALA A 58 6.12 -17.29 -15.63
CA ALA A 58 7.30 -17.17 -14.78
C ALA A 58 7.17 -15.96 -13.84
N THR A 59 7.79 -16.03 -12.66
CA THR A 59 7.81 -14.93 -11.70
C THR A 59 8.26 -13.60 -12.34
N THR A 60 9.23 -13.66 -13.24
CA THR A 60 9.73 -12.48 -13.98
C THR A 60 8.72 -11.87 -14.95
N ASP A 61 7.63 -12.55 -15.28
CA ASP A 61 6.53 -11.98 -16.06
C ASP A 61 5.68 -11.03 -15.21
N TYR A 62 5.72 -11.19 -13.89
CA TYR A 62 4.85 -10.49 -12.93
C TYR A 62 5.61 -9.60 -11.95
N VAL A 63 6.79 -10.01 -11.50
CA VAL A 63 7.61 -9.27 -10.54
C VAL A 63 9.04 -9.20 -11.02
N ASN A 64 9.59 -8.00 -11.09
CA ASN A 64 10.99 -7.75 -11.42
C ASN A 64 11.62 -6.85 -10.35
N LEU A 65 12.87 -7.11 -10.00
CA LEU A 65 13.63 -6.35 -9.00
C LEU A 65 14.79 -5.62 -9.66
N SER A 66 14.99 -4.35 -9.33
CA SER A 66 16.12 -3.54 -9.79
C SER A 66 16.36 -2.36 -8.86
N GLU A 67 17.61 -1.88 -8.80
CA GLU A 67 17.93 -0.60 -8.19
C GLU A 67 17.23 0.56 -8.90
N ASP A 68 17.02 0.45 -10.23
CA ASP A 68 16.29 1.45 -11.03
C ASP A 68 14.80 1.53 -10.72
N PHE A 69 14.26 0.53 -10.04
CA PHE A 69 12.84 0.47 -9.67
C PHE A 69 12.54 1.04 -8.30
N LYS A 70 13.54 1.47 -7.54
CA LYS A 70 13.33 2.08 -6.23
C LYS A 70 13.15 3.60 -6.33
N ASN A 71 12.49 4.17 -5.31
CA ASN A 71 12.53 5.61 -5.10
C ASN A 71 13.97 6.04 -4.77
N PRO A 72 14.57 6.97 -5.52
CA PRO A 72 15.93 7.44 -5.23
C PRO A 72 16.11 8.01 -3.81
N ALA A 73 15.04 8.51 -3.21
CA ALA A 73 15.04 9.02 -1.85
C ALA A 73 14.98 7.91 -0.78
N ASP A 74 14.62 6.68 -1.17
CA ASP A 74 14.59 5.53 -0.29
C ASP A 74 16.01 5.01 -0.03
N THR A 75 16.56 5.40 1.12
CA THR A 75 17.91 5.01 1.54
C THR A 75 17.96 3.64 2.22
N GLY A 76 16.82 3.09 2.62
CA GLY A 76 16.73 1.80 3.31
C GLY A 76 16.63 0.61 2.36
N SER A 77 16.23 0.83 1.10
CA SER A 77 16.11 -0.24 0.10
C SER A 77 17.33 -0.28 -0.82
N LYS A 78 17.82 -1.50 -1.11
CA LYS A 78 18.84 -1.74 -2.16
C LYS A 78 18.20 -1.67 -3.55
N GLN A 79 16.96 -2.09 -3.68
CA GLN A 79 16.22 -2.20 -4.93
C GLN A 79 14.72 -2.02 -4.67
N GLY A 80 13.98 -1.71 -5.74
CA GLY A 80 12.53 -1.70 -5.77
C GLY A 80 11.97 -2.87 -6.57
N ALA A 81 10.65 -3.00 -6.54
CA ALA A 81 9.93 -3.97 -7.35
C ALA A 81 9.12 -3.26 -8.45
N LYS A 82 9.17 -3.81 -9.65
CA LYS A 82 8.19 -3.58 -10.70
C LYS A 82 7.19 -4.73 -10.66
N ILE A 83 5.93 -4.44 -10.37
CA ILE A 83 4.82 -5.38 -10.37
C ILE A 83 4.03 -5.15 -11.64
N SER A 84 3.84 -6.21 -12.44
CA SER A 84 3.21 -6.14 -13.75
C SER A 84 1.88 -6.90 -13.76
N LEU A 85 0.88 -6.30 -14.38
CA LEU A 85 -0.32 -6.99 -14.86
C LEU A 85 -0.14 -7.27 -16.35
N THR A 86 -0.22 -8.52 -16.73
CA THR A 86 -0.10 -8.98 -18.12
C THR A 86 -1.40 -9.67 -18.55
N SER A 87 -1.50 -10.04 -19.80
CA SER A 87 -2.64 -10.84 -20.30
C SER A 87 -2.76 -12.24 -19.66
N THR A 88 -1.80 -12.64 -18.83
CA THR A 88 -1.79 -13.92 -18.12
C THR A 88 -1.88 -13.78 -16.60
N SER A 89 -2.06 -12.56 -16.06
CA SER A 89 -2.10 -12.30 -14.61
C SER A 89 -3.39 -12.76 -13.92
N PHE A 90 -4.04 -13.80 -14.42
CA PHE A 90 -5.28 -14.36 -13.86
C PHE A 90 -4.94 -15.42 -12.80
N TRP A 91 -5.21 -15.09 -11.54
CA TRP A 91 -4.97 -16.00 -10.43
C TRP A 91 -6.11 -17.01 -10.31
N ASN A 92 -5.75 -18.31 -10.30
CA ASN A 92 -6.67 -19.40 -9.99
C ASN A 92 -7.98 -19.39 -10.81
N GLY A 93 -7.93 -18.97 -12.08
CA GLY A 93 -9.09 -18.93 -12.98
C GLY A 93 -10.07 -17.77 -12.73
N GLN A 94 -9.71 -16.80 -11.90
CA GLN A 94 -10.50 -15.58 -11.73
C GLN A 94 -10.48 -14.73 -13.00
N THR A 95 -11.47 -13.84 -13.14
CA THR A 95 -11.55 -12.88 -14.25
C THR A 95 -10.80 -11.58 -13.98
N MET A 96 -10.37 -11.36 -12.75
CA MET A 96 -9.55 -10.22 -12.32
C MET A 96 -8.08 -10.50 -12.58
N ARG A 97 -7.35 -9.53 -13.12
CA ARG A 97 -5.89 -9.62 -13.19
C ARG A 97 -5.29 -9.25 -11.85
N ARG A 98 -4.40 -10.09 -11.35
CA ARG A 98 -3.79 -9.90 -10.02
C ARG A 98 -2.30 -10.26 -10.04
N THR A 99 -1.48 -9.41 -9.42
CA THR A 99 -0.11 -9.72 -9.01
C THR A 99 0.12 -9.08 -7.65
N GLU A 100 0.22 -9.90 -6.62
CA GLU A 100 0.19 -9.45 -5.22
C GLU A 100 1.14 -10.28 -4.36
N LEU A 101 1.80 -9.60 -3.45
CA LEU A 101 2.69 -10.16 -2.45
C LEU A 101 2.06 -9.97 -1.07
N ILE A 102 2.01 -11.03 -0.27
CA ILE A 102 1.41 -11.00 1.07
C ILE A 102 2.53 -11.06 2.11
N PRO A 103 2.52 -10.26 3.19
CA PRO A 103 3.51 -10.37 4.26
C PRO A 103 3.63 -11.80 4.80
N GLN A 104 4.86 -12.28 4.93
CA GLN A 104 5.20 -13.54 5.57
C GLN A 104 5.95 -13.23 6.88
N THR A 105 5.26 -13.32 8.00
CA THR A 105 5.85 -13.03 9.32
C THR A 105 5.08 -13.74 10.43
N LYS A 106 5.71 -13.83 11.61
CA LYS A 106 5.06 -14.25 12.86
C LYS A 106 4.78 -13.05 13.78
N GLU A 107 5.25 -11.89 13.40
CA GLU A 107 5.02 -10.66 14.17
C GLU A 107 3.55 -10.23 14.08
N ALA A 108 3.09 -9.56 15.13
CA ALA A 108 1.69 -9.11 15.24
C ALA A 108 1.47 -7.84 14.42
N ILE A 109 1.46 -7.95 13.09
CA ILE A 109 1.24 -6.82 12.20
C ILE A 109 -0.23 -6.40 12.08
N GLY A 110 -1.19 -7.24 12.43
CA GLY A 110 -2.63 -6.99 12.37
C GLY A 110 -3.28 -6.59 13.71
N SER A 111 -2.53 -6.02 14.67
CA SER A 111 -3.06 -5.60 15.97
C SER A 111 -2.36 -4.36 16.51
N GLY A 112 -3.02 -3.64 17.42
CA GLY A 112 -2.54 -2.36 17.93
C GLY A 112 -2.48 -1.31 16.82
N LYS A 113 -1.66 -0.28 17.05
CA LYS A 113 -1.43 0.78 16.05
C LYS A 113 -0.19 0.45 15.24
N LYS A 114 -0.31 0.48 13.92
CA LYS A 114 0.77 0.20 12.97
C LYS A 114 0.80 1.22 11.86
N TYR A 115 1.98 1.39 11.24
CA TYR A 115 2.17 2.19 10.03
C TYR A 115 2.67 1.29 8.91
N TYR A 116 1.89 1.20 7.83
CA TYR A 116 2.17 0.41 6.65
C TYR A 116 2.74 1.31 5.57
N HIS A 117 4.05 1.24 5.39
CA HIS A 117 4.81 2.11 4.49
C HIS A 117 5.04 1.48 3.13
N PHE A 118 4.95 2.30 2.09
CA PHE A 118 5.43 2.01 0.75
C PHE A 118 5.53 3.30 -0.08
N SER A 119 6.35 3.26 -1.12
CA SER A 119 6.33 4.27 -2.19
C SER A 119 5.81 3.63 -3.46
N LEU A 120 4.98 4.34 -4.20
CA LEU A 120 4.33 3.90 -5.43
C LEU A 120 4.61 4.88 -6.56
N LYS A 121 4.92 4.35 -7.75
CA LYS A 121 5.09 5.14 -8.98
C LYS A 121 4.49 4.39 -10.17
N ARG A 122 3.99 5.12 -11.17
CA ARG A 122 3.75 4.64 -12.54
C ARG A 122 4.71 5.32 -13.53
N SER A 123 4.83 4.79 -14.73
CA SER A 123 5.47 5.45 -15.86
C SER A 123 4.49 5.56 -17.03
N ASP A 124 4.89 6.25 -18.11
CA ASP A 124 4.11 6.26 -19.37
C ASP A 124 4.36 5.01 -20.21
N THR A 125 5.39 4.21 -19.88
CA THR A 125 5.59 2.89 -20.48
C THR A 125 4.78 1.86 -19.70
N ASN A 126 3.94 1.10 -20.39
CA ASN A 126 2.99 0.17 -19.76
C ASN A 126 2.19 0.87 -18.64
N ALA A 127 1.64 2.03 -18.96
CA ALA A 127 0.91 2.84 -18.00
C ALA A 127 -0.34 2.10 -17.51
N PRO A 128 -0.69 2.21 -16.22
CA PRO A 128 -1.97 1.72 -15.72
C PRO A 128 -3.14 2.31 -16.49
N SER A 129 -4.11 1.47 -16.86
CA SER A 129 -5.29 1.87 -17.60
C SER A 129 -6.08 2.95 -16.86
N LEU A 130 -6.40 4.04 -17.56
CA LEU A 130 -7.31 5.04 -17.02
C LEU A 130 -8.77 4.56 -17.02
N SER A 131 -9.05 3.49 -17.77
CA SER A 131 -10.41 3.01 -18.04
C SER A 131 -10.82 1.81 -17.18
N LYS A 132 -9.91 1.24 -16.40
CA LYS A 132 -10.19 0.09 -15.53
C LYS A 132 -9.90 0.43 -14.07
N GLU A 133 -10.64 -0.18 -13.15
CA GLU A 133 -10.43 0.01 -11.73
C GLU A 133 -9.26 -0.83 -11.24
N HIS A 134 -8.29 -0.19 -10.63
CA HIS A 134 -7.19 -0.85 -9.91
C HIS A 134 -7.37 -0.67 -8.41
N GLN A 135 -7.13 -1.75 -7.67
CA GLN A 135 -7.02 -1.78 -6.22
C GLN A 135 -5.56 -2.05 -5.88
N ILE A 136 -4.92 -1.15 -5.14
CA ILE A 136 -3.48 -1.10 -4.97
C ILE A 136 -3.15 -1.07 -3.48
N ALA A 137 -2.22 -1.92 -3.03
CA ALA A 137 -1.78 -1.99 -1.64
C ALA A 137 -2.96 -2.03 -0.66
N PHE A 138 -3.86 -2.98 -0.84
CA PHE A 138 -5.15 -3.10 -0.18
C PHE A 138 -5.18 -4.23 0.85
N PHE A 139 -6.17 -4.20 1.75
CA PHE A 139 -6.50 -5.34 2.59
C PHE A 139 -7.64 -6.15 1.96
N GLU A 140 -7.68 -7.47 2.15
CA GLU A 140 -8.72 -8.35 1.57
C GLU A 140 -10.14 -7.90 1.95
N SER A 141 -10.33 -7.30 3.12
CA SER A 141 -11.60 -6.71 3.56
C SER A 141 -11.91 -5.33 2.98
N HIS A 142 -10.99 -4.74 2.19
CA HIS A 142 -11.11 -3.42 1.56
C HIS A 142 -11.47 -2.28 2.53
N PHE A 143 -11.07 -2.38 3.80
CA PHE A 143 -11.30 -1.28 4.73
C PHE A 143 -10.38 -0.08 4.47
N VAL A 144 -9.22 -0.30 3.85
CA VAL A 144 -8.29 0.74 3.37
C VAL A 144 -7.52 0.27 2.14
N GLU A 145 -7.37 1.15 1.16
CA GLU A 145 -6.68 0.86 -0.10
C GLU A 145 -6.33 2.14 -0.87
N LEU A 146 -5.41 2.05 -1.82
CA LEU A 146 -5.32 2.99 -2.94
C LEU A 146 -6.12 2.44 -4.13
N LYS A 147 -6.69 3.35 -4.92
CA LYS A 147 -7.36 3.03 -6.19
C LYS A 147 -6.90 3.96 -7.29
N SER A 148 -6.88 3.46 -8.52
CA SER A 148 -6.67 4.27 -9.73
C SER A 148 -7.57 3.81 -10.86
N GLY A 149 -7.65 4.64 -11.90
CA GLY A 149 -8.47 4.38 -13.07
C GLY A 149 -9.97 4.56 -12.80
N TRP A 150 -10.77 4.31 -13.82
CA TRP A 150 -12.23 4.43 -13.74
C TRP A 150 -12.81 3.51 -12.68
N GLN A 151 -13.59 4.07 -11.78
CA GLN A 151 -14.18 3.32 -10.68
C GLN A 151 -15.48 2.65 -11.16
N SER A 152 -15.68 1.39 -10.83
CA SER A 152 -16.86 0.60 -11.21
C SER A 152 -18.15 1.29 -10.79
N GLY A 153 -19.02 1.54 -11.78
CA GLY A 153 -20.27 2.28 -11.59
C GLY A 153 -20.17 3.80 -11.66
N ALA A 154 -18.95 4.37 -11.82
CA ALA A 154 -18.81 5.80 -12.03
C ALA A 154 -19.28 6.24 -13.42
N SER A 155 -19.64 7.52 -13.56
CA SER A 155 -19.87 8.15 -14.86
C SER A 155 -18.55 8.33 -15.61
N GLY A 156 -18.61 8.45 -16.95
CA GLY A 156 -17.42 8.61 -17.80
C GLY A 156 -16.74 7.29 -18.15
N THR A 157 -15.59 7.38 -18.77
CA THR A 157 -14.86 6.24 -19.32
C THR A 157 -13.44 6.11 -18.77
N GLU A 158 -12.90 7.18 -18.24
CA GLU A 158 -11.51 7.28 -17.78
C GLU A 158 -11.41 8.11 -16.50
N ASP A 159 -10.37 7.83 -15.73
CA ASP A 159 -10.08 8.57 -14.51
C ASP A 159 -8.55 8.61 -14.26
N PRO A 160 -7.92 9.78 -14.24
CA PRO A 160 -6.49 9.92 -14.06
C PRO A 160 -6.06 10.00 -12.58
N LEU A 161 -6.98 9.78 -11.63
CA LEU A 161 -6.70 10.02 -10.23
C LEU A 161 -6.16 8.78 -9.52
N LEU A 162 -5.16 9.00 -8.66
CA LEU A 162 -4.81 8.11 -7.56
C LEU A 162 -5.64 8.54 -6.35
N ARG A 163 -6.32 7.59 -5.71
CA ARG A 163 -7.22 7.83 -4.58
C ARG A 163 -6.80 7.02 -3.37
N TRP A 164 -6.94 7.60 -2.19
CA TRP A 164 -6.97 6.84 -0.95
C TRP A 164 -8.42 6.65 -0.51
N VAL A 165 -8.80 5.40 -0.28
CA VAL A 165 -10.18 4.97 -0.08
C VAL A 165 -10.30 4.25 1.25
N VAL A 166 -11.34 4.56 2.03
CA VAL A 166 -11.66 3.93 3.31
C VAL A 166 -13.10 3.45 3.26
N GLY A 167 -13.32 2.14 3.42
CA GLY A 167 -14.65 1.54 3.38
C GLY A 167 -15.45 1.94 2.13
N GLY A 168 -14.79 1.94 0.96
CA GLY A 168 -15.38 2.33 -0.32
C GLY A 168 -15.54 3.85 -0.54
N THR A 169 -15.15 4.69 0.42
CA THR A 169 -15.28 6.16 0.30
C THR A 169 -13.93 6.81 0.08
N THR A 170 -13.79 7.58 -1.00
CA THR A 170 -12.58 8.37 -1.27
C THR A 170 -12.41 9.46 -0.21
N GLN A 171 -11.27 9.44 0.49
CA GLN A 171 -10.90 10.41 1.51
C GLN A 171 -9.86 11.42 1.00
N TRP A 172 -9.08 11.01 -0.02
CA TRP A 172 -8.06 11.84 -0.65
C TRP A 172 -7.86 11.40 -2.10
N ASN A 173 -7.44 12.34 -2.95
CA ASN A 173 -7.05 12.04 -4.33
C ASN A 173 -6.06 13.06 -4.88
N VAL A 174 -5.35 12.66 -5.94
CA VAL A 174 -4.44 13.51 -6.72
C VAL A 174 -4.41 13.00 -8.16
N THR A 175 -4.11 13.85 -9.14
CA THR A 175 -3.76 13.37 -10.47
C THR A 175 -2.50 12.50 -10.39
N TRP A 176 -2.57 11.28 -10.92
CA TRP A 176 -1.44 10.36 -10.88
C TRP A 176 -0.50 10.60 -12.06
N GLU A 177 0.43 11.50 -11.87
CA GLU A 177 1.43 11.85 -12.88
C GLU A 177 2.45 10.71 -13.06
N ALA A 178 2.95 10.54 -14.32
CA ALA A 178 4.02 9.59 -14.59
C ALA A 178 5.32 10.02 -13.93
N ASP A 179 6.12 9.04 -13.52
CA ASP A 179 7.45 9.20 -12.93
C ASP A 179 7.49 10.02 -11.62
N VAL A 180 6.35 10.28 -11.01
CA VAL A 180 6.24 10.86 -9.68
C VAL A 180 6.12 9.76 -8.64
N TRP A 181 7.06 9.70 -7.69
CA TRP A 181 6.98 8.83 -6.54
C TRP A 181 6.00 9.40 -5.50
N HIS A 182 4.99 8.62 -5.16
CA HIS A 182 4.07 8.88 -4.06
C HIS A 182 4.49 8.03 -2.86
N ASN A 183 4.96 8.67 -1.80
CA ASN A 183 5.29 8.01 -0.54
C ASN A 183 4.05 7.96 0.31
N VAL A 184 3.76 6.81 0.86
CA VAL A 184 2.52 6.51 1.59
C VAL A 184 2.84 5.81 2.90
N ALA A 185 2.10 6.18 3.95
CA ALA A 185 1.94 5.32 5.11
C ALA A 185 0.45 5.29 5.52
N TYR A 186 -0.10 4.09 5.63
CA TYR A 186 -1.40 3.90 6.29
C TYR A 186 -1.15 3.84 7.80
N GLU A 187 -1.69 4.78 8.55
CA GLU A 187 -1.78 4.73 10.00
C GLU A 187 -3.02 3.91 10.37
N ILE A 188 -2.83 2.69 10.87
CA ILE A 188 -3.93 1.79 11.17
C ILE A 188 -3.95 1.51 12.67
N ASP A 189 -5.04 1.86 13.33
CA ASP A 189 -5.33 1.46 14.70
C ASP A 189 -6.37 0.33 14.66
N PHE A 190 -5.90 -0.91 14.71
CA PHE A 190 -6.75 -2.08 14.65
C PHE A 190 -7.63 -2.21 15.89
N ASP A 191 -7.13 -1.77 17.05
CA ASP A 191 -7.88 -1.85 18.32
C ASP A 191 -8.91 -0.71 18.43
N GLY A 192 -8.54 0.49 17.98
CA GLY A 192 -9.39 1.68 17.96
C GLY A 192 -10.35 1.74 16.78
N GLY A 193 -10.14 0.93 15.75
CA GLY A 193 -10.96 0.92 14.54
C GLY A 193 -10.88 2.22 13.75
N SER A 194 -9.68 2.67 13.42
CA SER A 194 -9.47 3.89 12.64
C SER A 194 -8.26 3.77 11.70
N VAL A 195 -8.28 4.56 10.62
CA VAL A 195 -7.18 4.66 9.65
C VAL A 195 -6.90 6.11 9.31
N GLY A 196 -5.61 6.48 9.27
CA GLY A 196 -5.10 7.78 8.84
C GLY A 196 -4.23 7.65 7.61
N PHE A 197 -3.99 8.76 6.93
CA PHE A 197 -3.21 8.80 5.70
C PHE A 197 -2.06 9.78 5.79
N TRP A 198 -0.86 9.26 5.60
CA TRP A 198 0.36 10.02 5.48
C TRP A 198 0.85 9.93 4.04
N HIS A 199 1.23 11.08 3.48
CA HIS A 199 1.65 11.16 2.09
C HIS A 199 2.70 12.25 1.88
N SER A 200 3.56 12.01 0.89
CA SER A 200 4.45 13.00 0.29
C SER A 200 4.81 12.58 -1.13
N THR A 201 5.58 13.39 -1.84
CA THR A 201 6.11 13.05 -3.16
C THR A 201 7.63 13.16 -3.21
N GLY A 202 8.25 12.35 -4.06
CA GLY A 202 9.69 12.38 -4.31
C GLY A 202 10.51 12.14 -3.05
N SER A 203 11.29 13.14 -2.64
CA SER A 203 12.16 13.10 -1.46
C SER A 203 11.58 13.76 -0.22
N ASP A 204 10.38 14.34 -0.30
CA ASP A 204 9.77 15.03 0.82
C ASP A 204 9.41 14.04 1.94
N ALA A 205 9.57 14.50 3.18
CA ALA A 205 9.12 13.73 4.34
C ALA A 205 7.59 13.57 4.35
N LEU A 206 7.12 12.40 4.80
CA LEU A 206 5.69 12.13 4.98
C LEU A 206 5.03 13.17 5.88
N LYS A 207 3.83 13.58 5.51
CA LYS A 207 2.95 14.45 6.27
C LYS A 207 1.59 13.79 6.43
N GLN A 208 0.98 13.95 7.59
CA GLN A 208 -0.40 13.50 7.77
C GLN A 208 -1.33 14.37 6.92
N ILE A 209 -1.92 13.77 5.90
CA ILE A 209 -2.82 14.44 4.95
C ILE A 209 -4.28 14.25 5.38
N VAL A 210 -4.62 13.06 5.88
CA VAL A 210 -5.93 12.79 6.46
C VAL A 210 -5.73 12.25 7.87
N ALA A 211 -6.30 12.94 8.85
CA ALA A 211 -6.32 12.47 10.23
C ALA A 211 -7.12 11.14 10.32
N PRO A 212 -6.88 10.29 11.34
CA PRO A 212 -7.58 9.03 11.45
C PRO A 212 -9.10 9.16 11.36
N VAL A 213 -9.70 8.44 10.42
CA VAL A 213 -11.14 8.30 10.24
C VAL A 213 -11.57 6.91 10.69
N LYS A 214 -12.82 6.77 11.14
CA LYS A 214 -13.34 5.50 11.60
C LYS A 214 -13.40 4.48 10.47
N ALA A 215 -12.91 3.28 10.73
CA ALA A 215 -12.89 2.16 9.79
C ALA A 215 -13.14 0.84 10.53
N SER A 216 -13.66 -0.16 9.83
CA SER A 216 -13.73 -1.55 10.32
C SER A 216 -12.37 -2.22 10.13
N ALA A 217 -11.33 -1.65 10.75
CA ALA A 217 -9.96 -2.15 10.62
C ALA A 217 -9.83 -3.53 11.28
N SER A 218 -9.52 -4.53 10.47
CA SER A 218 -9.24 -5.89 10.96
C SER A 218 -8.29 -6.60 10.00
N SER A 219 -7.37 -7.38 10.55
CA SER A 219 -6.40 -8.15 9.78
C SER A 219 -6.03 -9.42 10.54
N ASN A 220 -5.82 -10.49 9.79
CA ASN A 220 -5.26 -11.75 10.31
C ASN A 220 -3.72 -11.79 10.21
N GLY A 221 -3.09 -10.70 9.76
CA GLY A 221 -1.65 -10.60 9.54
C GLY A 221 -1.16 -11.22 8.22
N ALA A 222 -2.08 -11.70 7.37
CA ALA A 222 -1.75 -12.31 6.08
C ALA A 222 -2.77 -11.90 4.99
N ASP A 223 -3.27 -10.69 5.05
CA ASP A 223 -4.33 -10.17 4.18
C ASP A 223 -4.08 -8.72 3.70
N TRP A 224 -2.87 -8.19 3.89
CA TRP A 224 -2.42 -6.99 3.20
C TRP A 224 -1.75 -7.38 1.89
N HIS A 225 -2.27 -6.88 0.79
CA HIS A 225 -1.84 -7.19 -0.56
C HIS A 225 -0.93 -6.08 -1.08
N VAL A 226 0.38 -6.33 -1.07
CA VAL A 226 1.39 -5.45 -1.70
C VAL A 226 1.42 -5.78 -3.19
N GLY A 227 0.70 -5.01 -3.97
CA GLY A 227 0.54 -5.29 -5.39
C GLY A 227 -0.71 -4.66 -5.94
N VAL A 228 -1.25 -5.27 -6.99
CA VAL A 228 -2.37 -4.72 -7.75
C VAL A 228 -3.35 -5.80 -8.16
N LEU A 229 -4.62 -5.48 -7.97
CA LEU A 229 -5.77 -6.16 -8.56
C LEU A 229 -6.44 -5.21 -9.55
N GLU A 230 -6.75 -5.66 -10.76
CA GLU A 230 -7.52 -4.93 -11.75
C GLU A 230 -8.87 -5.62 -11.99
N LEU A 231 -9.95 -4.87 -11.89
CA LEU A 231 -11.28 -5.36 -12.22
C LEU A 231 -11.50 -5.42 -13.75
N PRO A 232 -12.10 -6.50 -14.27
CA PRO A 232 -12.42 -6.59 -15.69
C PRO A 232 -13.43 -5.52 -16.09
N ARG A 233 -13.28 -5.01 -17.31
CA ARG A 233 -14.27 -4.09 -17.92
C ARG A 233 -14.45 -4.44 -19.39
N ASP A 234 -15.67 -4.77 -19.76
CA ASP A 234 -16.02 -5.14 -21.14
C ASP A 234 -15.72 -3.99 -22.11
N GLY A 235 -15.14 -4.34 -23.25
CA GLY A 235 -14.78 -3.38 -24.31
C GLY A 235 -13.46 -2.66 -24.12
N TYR A 236 -12.69 -2.97 -23.04
CA TYR A 236 -11.35 -2.44 -22.78
C TYR A 236 -10.33 -3.58 -22.75
N PRO A 237 -9.23 -3.50 -23.53
CA PRO A 237 -8.25 -4.58 -23.62
C PRO A 237 -7.45 -4.75 -22.33
N ASP A 238 -6.87 -5.95 -22.15
CA ASP A 238 -5.92 -6.28 -21.09
C ASP A 238 -4.50 -5.99 -21.57
N GLU A 239 -4.12 -4.73 -21.60
CA GLU A 239 -2.76 -4.30 -21.91
C GLU A 239 -1.79 -4.67 -20.76
N THR A 240 -0.49 -4.70 -21.03
CA THR A 240 0.51 -4.82 -19.97
C THR A 240 0.59 -3.52 -19.19
N GLU A 241 0.57 -3.62 -17.87
CA GLU A 241 0.62 -2.47 -16.96
C GLU A 241 1.69 -2.67 -15.90
N ASP A 242 2.51 -1.64 -15.64
CA ASP A 242 3.63 -1.68 -14.70
C ASP A 242 3.44 -0.71 -13.54
N PHE A 243 3.62 -1.23 -12.32
CA PHE A 243 3.53 -0.49 -11.06
C PHE A 243 4.86 -0.65 -10.31
N TYR A 244 5.44 0.46 -9.84
CA TYR A 244 6.72 0.44 -9.15
C TYR A 244 6.55 0.65 -7.67
N PHE A 245 7.11 -0.26 -6.86
CA PHE A 245 7.06 -0.23 -5.40
C PHE A 245 8.47 -0.11 -4.81
N SER A 246 8.61 0.69 -3.75
CA SER A 246 9.84 0.89 -3.00
C SER A 246 9.53 1.11 -1.53
N GLY A 247 10.47 0.83 -0.64
CA GLY A 247 10.35 1.17 0.77
C GLY A 247 9.17 0.52 1.48
N VAL A 248 8.91 -0.76 1.17
CA VAL A 248 7.77 -1.51 1.74
C VAL A 248 8.14 -2.07 3.09
N TYR A 249 7.51 -1.60 4.17
CA TYR A 249 7.72 -2.13 5.53
C TYR A 249 6.56 -1.76 6.45
N ILE A 250 6.47 -2.42 7.59
CA ILE A 250 5.51 -2.09 8.66
C ILE A 250 6.29 -1.75 9.91
N GLU A 251 5.93 -0.63 10.54
CA GLU A 251 6.53 -0.21 11.81
C GLU A 251 5.50 -0.03 12.92
N ASP A 252 5.99 -0.09 14.14
CA ASP A 252 5.27 0.10 15.40
C ASP A 252 5.82 1.33 16.13
N GLY A 253 5.03 1.97 16.97
CA GLY A 253 5.44 3.13 17.76
C GLY A 253 5.22 4.47 17.07
N GLU A 254 6.25 5.30 16.98
CA GLU A 254 6.20 6.61 16.31
C GLU A 254 6.50 6.46 14.82
N ILE A 255 5.77 7.19 13.99
CA ILE A 255 5.96 7.12 12.54
C ILE A 255 7.34 7.64 12.11
N THR A 256 8.03 6.88 11.28
CA THR A 256 9.21 7.34 10.53
C THR A 256 8.75 8.14 9.31
N THR A 257 8.97 9.46 9.32
CA THR A 257 8.52 10.33 8.22
C THR A 257 9.51 10.44 7.07
N ALA A 258 10.79 10.12 7.30
CA ALA A 258 11.79 10.09 6.23
C ALA A 258 11.57 8.88 5.31
N VAL A 259 11.63 9.11 3.99
CA VAL A 259 11.28 8.11 2.97
C VAL A 259 12.18 6.88 3.08
N GLY A 260 11.59 5.71 3.26
CA GLY A 260 12.26 4.41 3.24
C GLY A 260 13.32 4.19 4.33
N SER A 261 13.47 5.12 5.27
CA SER A 261 14.57 5.11 6.25
C SER A 261 14.26 4.39 7.56
N GLY A 262 13.12 3.68 7.68
CA GLY A 262 12.81 2.89 8.87
C GLY A 262 14.00 1.99 9.26
N SER A 263 14.39 1.99 10.53
CA SER A 263 15.50 1.19 11.05
C SER A 263 15.01 -0.17 11.55
N SER A 264 15.63 -1.25 11.08
CA SER A 264 15.40 -2.61 11.58
C SER A 264 16.16 -2.89 12.88
N ASP A 265 16.95 -1.93 13.38
CA ASP A 265 17.72 -2.10 14.62
C ASP A 265 16.87 -1.81 15.86
N SER A 266 16.23 -2.83 16.39
CA SER A 266 15.75 -2.87 17.79
C SER A 266 16.90 -3.14 18.76
N GLY A 267 18.07 -2.48 18.56
CA GLY A 267 19.25 -2.68 19.37
C GLY A 267 20.20 -1.50 19.31
N SER A 268 20.16 -0.71 20.39
CA SER A 268 21.23 0.23 20.81
C SER A 268 21.74 1.20 19.77
N ALA A 269 21.09 2.36 19.64
CA ALA A 269 21.67 3.51 18.97
C ALA A 269 22.97 3.93 19.69
N ALA A 270 24.12 3.57 19.12
CA ALA A 270 25.37 4.25 19.43
C ALA A 270 25.27 5.69 18.84
N PRO A 271 25.62 6.73 19.61
CA PRO A 271 25.53 8.09 19.09
C PRO A 271 26.54 8.25 17.95
N ALA A 272 26.03 8.57 16.76
CA ALA A 272 26.87 9.01 15.66
C ALA A 272 27.54 10.32 16.08
N SER A 273 28.84 10.25 16.29
CA SER A 273 29.70 11.42 16.49
C SER A 273 29.74 12.22 15.17
N SER A 274 28.85 13.20 15.03
CA SER A 274 28.96 14.18 13.95
C SER A 274 30.10 15.12 14.30
N ALA A 275 31.20 15.04 13.55
CA ALA A 275 32.27 16.03 13.55
C ALA A 275 31.65 17.39 13.16
N ALA A 276 31.83 18.37 14.07
CA ALA A 276 31.41 19.74 13.84
C ALA A 276 32.12 20.31 12.60
N PRO A 277 31.41 20.99 11.67
CA PRO A 277 32.08 21.72 10.61
C PRO A 277 32.83 22.91 11.21
N ALA A 278 34.08 23.10 10.79
CA ALA A 278 34.92 24.23 11.18
C ALA A 278 34.27 25.55 10.77
N ALA A 279 34.21 26.48 11.74
CA ALA A 279 33.70 27.83 11.55
C ALA A 279 34.50 28.57 10.47
N THR A 280 33.88 28.85 9.34
CA THR A 280 34.43 29.76 8.33
C THR A 280 34.08 31.17 8.72
N SER A 281 35.10 32.03 8.83
CA SER A 281 35.03 33.41 9.21
C SER A 281 34.08 34.23 8.35
N ALA A 282 33.22 35.05 8.98
CA ALA A 282 32.31 35.99 8.36
C ALA A 282 33.06 37.07 7.55
N PRO A 283 32.60 37.45 6.36
CA PRO A 283 33.07 38.63 5.67
C PRO A 283 32.45 39.91 6.26
N ALA A 284 33.27 41.00 6.29
CA ALA A 284 32.94 42.28 6.86
C ALA A 284 31.74 42.98 6.17
N ALA A 285 30.94 43.64 6.97
CA ALA A 285 29.81 44.45 6.55
C ALA A 285 30.22 45.62 5.63
N THR A 286 29.64 45.65 4.44
CA THR A 286 29.72 46.81 3.53
C THR A 286 28.48 47.67 3.73
N SER A 287 28.74 48.98 3.91
CA SER A 287 27.80 50.04 4.21
C SER A 287 26.64 50.18 3.20
N ALA A 288 25.44 50.42 3.70
CA ALA A 288 24.23 50.74 2.95
C ALA A 288 24.33 52.10 2.21
N PRO A 289 23.78 52.22 0.99
CA PRO A 289 23.52 53.51 0.36
C PRO A 289 22.18 54.10 0.78
N ALA A 290 22.14 55.42 0.83
CA ALA A 290 21.08 56.29 1.33
C ALA A 290 19.77 56.15 0.50
N ALA A 291 18.65 56.36 1.22
CA ALA A 291 17.30 56.40 0.70
C ALA A 291 17.10 57.63 -0.24
N THR A 292 16.51 57.38 -1.42
CA THR A 292 15.99 58.41 -2.30
C THR A 292 14.48 58.43 -2.23
N SER A 293 13.94 59.63 -2.06
CA SER A 293 12.56 60.02 -1.80
C SER A 293 11.58 59.57 -2.90
N ALA A 294 10.39 59.12 -2.48
CA ALA A 294 9.23 58.84 -3.31
C ALA A 294 8.56 60.13 -3.82
N PRO A 295 7.97 60.13 -5.01
CA PRO A 295 7.00 61.15 -5.43
C PRO A 295 5.56 60.70 -5.10
N ALA A 296 4.73 61.72 -4.79
CA ALA A 296 3.37 61.64 -4.31
C ALA A 296 2.37 61.09 -5.33
N ALA A 297 1.39 60.38 -4.78
CA ALA A 297 0.22 59.86 -5.48
C ALA A 297 -0.75 60.97 -5.89
N ALA A 298 -1.27 60.87 -7.11
CA ALA A 298 -2.47 61.58 -7.52
C ALA A 298 -3.65 60.59 -7.51
N ALA A 299 -4.66 60.93 -6.72
CA ALA A 299 -5.94 60.26 -6.68
C ALA A 299 -6.79 60.70 -7.86
N THR A 300 -7.34 59.76 -8.62
CA THR A 300 -8.50 60.02 -9.47
C THR A 300 -9.61 59.04 -9.12
N SER A 301 -10.64 59.67 -8.58
CA SER A 301 -11.99 59.14 -8.40
C SER A 301 -12.63 58.85 -9.75
N SER A 302 -13.24 57.67 -9.96
CA SER A 302 -14.30 57.51 -10.94
C SER A 302 -15.31 56.47 -10.49
N ALA A 303 -16.55 56.90 -10.60
CA ALA A 303 -17.77 56.34 -10.08
C ALA A 303 -18.17 55.00 -10.71
N ALA A 304 -18.90 54.22 -9.93
CA ALA A 304 -19.66 53.01 -10.35
C ALA A 304 -20.91 53.41 -11.16
N PRO A 305 -21.37 52.60 -12.05
CA PRO A 305 -22.78 52.57 -12.44
C PRO A 305 -23.53 51.42 -11.79
N VAL A 306 -24.74 51.80 -11.39
CA VAL A 306 -25.80 51.05 -10.73
C VAL A 306 -26.50 50.08 -11.66
N ALA A 307 -26.99 49.02 -11.04
CA ALA A 307 -27.81 47.89 -11.44
C ALA A 307 -28.91 48.12 -12.51
N SER A 308 -29.25 47.04 -13.15
CA SER A 308 -30.64 46.72 -13.49
C SER A 308 -30.76 45.20 -13.69
N GLU A 309 -31.50 44.58 -12.79
CA GLU A 309 -32.16 43.29 -12.97
C GLU A 309 -33.30 43.44 -13.98
N PRO A 310 -33.65 42.37 -14.70
CA PRO A 310 -35.05 42.01 -14.79
C PRO A 310 -35.32 40.59 -14.35
N ALA A 311 -36.26 40.46 -13.47
CA ALA A 311 -36.98 39.26 -13.14
C ALA A 311 -37.73 38.70 -14.39
N SER A 312 -37.65 37.37 -14.61
CA SER A 312 -38.60 36.64 -15.44
C SER A 312 -38.91 35.27 -14.85
N SER A 313 -40.03 35.22 -14.24
CA SER A 313 -41.11 34.23 -14.12
C SER A 313 -40.79 32.80 -14.57
N ALA A 314 -40.93 31.88 -13.59
CA ALA A 314 -41.10 30.44 -13.76
C ALA A 314 -42.51 30.12 -14.34
N PRO A 315 -42.64 29.10 -15.19
CA PRO A 315 -43.97 28.50 -15.46
C PRO A 315 -44.22 27.33 -14.50
N ALA A 316 -45.45 27.27 -14.01
CA ALA A 316 -46.03 26.27 -13.14
C ALA A 316 -46.01 24.86 -13.72
N ALA A 317 -45.65 23.87 -12.92
CA ALA A 317 -45.82 22.47 -13.22
C ALA A 317 -47.28 22.06 -12.93
N THR A 318 -47.92 21.45 -13.92
CA THR A 318 -49.17 20.72 -13.75
C THR A 318 -48.89 19.26 -13.35
N PRO A 319 -49.62 18.68 -12.40
CA PRO A 319 -49.46 17.28 -12.03
C PRO A 319 -50.18 16.36 -13.02
N VAL A 320 -49.49 15.39 -13.57
CA VAL A 320 -50.11 14.29 -14.34
C VAL A 320 -50.25 13.08 -13.42
N SER A 321 -51.48 12.63 -13.39
CA SER A 321 -52.06 11.54 -12.62
C SER A 321 -51.37 10.19 -12.85
N SER A 322 -51.25 9.49 -11.77
CA SER A 322 -50.94 8.10 -11.57
C SER A 322 -51.64 7.12 -12.48
N ALA A 323 -50.92 6.24 -13.14
CA ALA A 323 -51.42 4.94 -13.62
C ALA A 323 -50.57 3.84 -13.00
N ALA A 324 -51.24 2.91 -12.29
CA ALA A 324 -50.67 1.76 -11.65
C ALA A 324 -50.06 0.76 -12.67
N PRO A 325 -48.97 0.08 -12.38
CA PRO A 325 -48.51 -1.00 -13.22
C PRO A 325 -49.29 -2.28 -12.95
N VAL A 326 -49.67 -2.90 -14.06
CA VAL A 326 -50.27 -4.22 -14.16
C VAL A 326 -49.28 -5.26 -13.69
N VAL A 327 -49.75 -6.15 -12.85
CA VAL A 327 -49.10 -7.37 -12.40
C VAL A 327 -48.90 -8.28 -13.61
N SER A 328 -47.66 -8.57 -14.00
CA SER A 328 -47.32 -9.64 -14.92
C SER A 328 -46.85 -10.86 -14.10
N GLU A 329 -47.50 -11.95 -14.42
CA GLU A 329 -47.33 -13.27 -13.82
C GLU A 329 -45.89 -13.79 -13.91
N GLU A 330 -45.48 -14.41 -12.82
CA GLU A 330 -44.30 -15.22 -12.66
C GLU A 330 -44.37 -16.48 -13.54
N PRO A 331 -43.35 -16.84 -14.34
CA PRO A 331 -43.33 -18.16 -14.96
C PRO A 331 -42.91 -19.22 -13.96
N SER A 332 -43.81 -20.16 -13.74
CA SER A 332 -43.64 -21.36 -12.93
C SER A 332 -42.40 -22.17 -13.33
N ALA A 333 -41.60 -22.55 -12.38
CA ALA A 333 -40.50 -23.49 -12.52
C ALA A 333 -41.00 -24.89 -12.98
N PRO A 334 -40.26 -25.60 -13.84
CA PRO A 334 -40.61 -26.98 -14.19
C PRO A 334 -40.29 -27.92 -13.04
N ALA A 335 -41.24 -28.82 -12.76
CA ALA A 335 -41.19 -29.86 -11.76
C ALA A 335 -39.99 -30.81 -11.94
N ALA A 336 -39.28 -31.03 -10.86
CA ALA A 336 -38.25 -32.07 -10.77
C ALA A 336 -38.90 -33.47 -10.91
N THR A 337 -38.55 -34.15 -11.96
CA THR A 337 -38.81 -35.60 -12.11
C THR A 337 -37.76 -36.38 -11.33
N THR A 338 -38.22 -37.07 -10.30
CA THR A 338 -37.46 -38.11 -9.58
C THR A 338 -37.25 -39.34 -10.49
N PRO A 339 -36.04 -39.88 -10.63
CA PRO A 339 -35.88 -41.22 -11.13
C PRO A 339 -35.95 -42.27 -9.99
N ALA A 340 -36.68 -43.32 -10.29
CA ALA A 340 -36.98 -44.45 -9.43
C ALA A 340 -35.73 -45.24 -9.02
N ALA A 341 -35.84 -45.83 -7.83
CA ALA A 341 -34.91 -46.78 -7.26
C ALA A 341 -34.63 -48.01 -8.16
N ALA A 342 -33.35 -48.34 -8.32
CA ALA A 342 -32.91 -49.65 -8.77
C ALA A 342 -32.04 -50.29 -7.69
N THR A 343 -32.50 -51.42 -7.29
CA THR A 343 -32.10 -52.49 -6.43
C THR A 343 -30.61 -52.85 -6.32
N THR A 344 -30.21 -53.03 -5.08
CA THR A 344 -29.27 -53.97 -4.46
C THR A 344 -28.36 -54.80 -5.34
N SER A 345 -27.04 -54.70 -5.10
CA SER A 345 -26.15 -55.87 -5.15
C SER A 345 -25.01 -55.71 -4.12
N SER A 346 -24.96 -56.72 -3.32
CA SER A 346 -24.06 -57.24 -2.31
C SER A 346 -22.60 -56.74 -2.30
N ALA A 347 -22.12 -56.42 -1.09
CA ALA A 347 -20.73 -56.39 -0.68
C ALA A 347 -20.13 -57.84 -0.57
N PRO A 348 -18.85 -58.00 -0.76
CA PRO A 348 -18.12 -59.05 -0.07
C PRO A 348 -17.23 -58.51 1.05
N ALA A 349 -17.12 -59.39 2.05
CA ALA A 349 -16.61 -59.28 3.39
C ALA A 349 -15.12 -58.87 3.48
N ALA A 350 -14.85 -58.23 4.61
CA ALA A 350 -13.53 -57.96 5.17
C ALA A 350 -12.72 -59.24 5.37
N SER A 351 -11.43 -59.16 5.02
CA SER A 351 -10.43 -60.13 5.49
C SER A 351 -9.39 -59.40 6.33
N ALA A 352 -9.42 -59.63 7.61
CA ALA A 352 -8.40 -59.24 8.56
C ALA A 352 -7.14 -60.05 8.35
N SER A 353 -5.99 -59.44 8.30
CA SER A 353 -4.70 -60.13 8.46
C SER A 353 -3.70 -59.30 9.26
N ALA A 354 -3.52 -59.72 10.44
CA ALA A 354 -2.42 -59.84 11.39
C ALA A 354 -1.15 -58.99 11.19
N LYS A 355 -0.81 -58.29 12.27
CA LYS A 355 0.53 -57.77 12.62
C LYS A 355 1.52 -58.95 12.83
N PRO A 356 2.80 -58.78 12.53
CA PRO A 356 3.85 -59.46 13.26
C PRO A 356 4.61 -58.49 14.20
N ALA A 357 4.86 -59.10 15.37
CA ALA A 357 5.50 -58.50 16.54
C ALA A 357 7.03 -58.44 16.39
N CYS A 358 7.58 -57.60 17.22
CA CYS A 358 8.95 -57.38 17.64
C CYS A 358 9.95 -58.53 17.44
N ARG A 359 11.14 -58.17 16.97
CA ARG A 359 12.39 -58.78 17.45
C ARG A 359 13.47 -57.74 17.66
N ARG A 360 13.70 -57.47 18.95
CA ARG A 360 14.84 -56.84 19.55
C ARG A 360 16.05 -57.72 19.31
N ARG A 361 17.12 -57.26 18.67
CA ARG A 361 18.42 -57.90 18.70
C ARG A 361 19.46 -56.91 19.23
N ARG A 362 19.81 -57.15 20.49
CA ARG A 362 21.07 -56.70 21.12
C ARG A 362 22.24 -57.49 20.53
N ARG A 363 23.30 -56.85 20.16
CA ARG A 363 24.71 -57.33 20.31
C ARG A 363 25.61 -56.12 20.03
N ARG A 364 26.29 -55.71 21.01
CA ARG A 364 27.61 -55.99 21.58
C ARG A 364 28.71 -55.15 20.91
N SER A 365 29.22 -54.30 21.73
CA SER A 365 30.52 -53.66 21.84
C SER A 365 31.68 -54.52 21.34
N THR A 366 32.57 -53.90 20.54
CA THR A 366 34.01 -54.21 20.60
C THR A 366 34.83 -52.96 20.36
N LYS A 367 35.69 -52.70 21.32
CA LYS A 367 36.74 -51.72 21.47
C LYS A 367 37.99 -52.29 20.79
N GLN A 368 38.66 -51.48 19.96
CA GLN A 368 40.10 -51.55 19.67
C GLN A 368 40.45 -50.25 18.97
N GLN A 369 41.21 -49.37 19.39
CA GLN A 369 42.56 -49.10 19.89
C GLN A 369 43.64 -49.34 18.82
N ARG A 370 44.38 -48.27 18.53
CA ARG A 370 45.70 -48.09 17.91
C ARG A 370 45.72 -48.16 16.35
N GLN A 371 46.33 -47.22 15.68
CA GLN A 371 47.53 -46.40 15.81
C GLN A 371 47.29 -45.00 15.25
#